data_b84944397d3e6c351848b90d03ea7755
#
_entry.id   b84944397d3e6c351848b90d03ea7755
#
_cell.length_a   1.000
_cell.length_b   1.000
_cell.length_c   1.000
_cell.angle_alpha   90.00
_cell.angle_beta   90.00
_cell.angle_gamma   90.00
#
_symmetry.space_group_name_H-M   'P 1'
#
loop_
_entity.id
_entity.type
_entity.pdbx_description
1 polymer ?
#
loop_
_entity_poly.entity_id
_entity_poly.type
_entity_poly.pdbx_seq_one_letter_code
_entity_poly.pdbx_strand_id
1 'polypeptide(L)'
;MATPTPMFDLIKTLTEIPGPTGQEDLVHEWCADHWSSFSEHTEITRVGNVVARVGGEGPAIVILAHGDELGLMIKSVTENGLLHVWPVARDMRGRPSYSYSPVNQPVIVLADSGPIDGQLVYASGHVIGGGTQKDHFEWNDWFVDLGYTSKEKVESFGIHPGTRIALNPPTRRLGDTIVGKAMDNRAALSIATSVGE
;
A
#
# COMPACT_ATOMS: atom_id res chain seq x y z
N MET A 1 28.13 -14.56 -11.70
CA MET A 1 27.29 -13.65 -10.94
C MET A 1 26.13 -13.25 -11.84
N ALA A 2 24.89 -13.26 -11.35
CA ALA A 2 23.76 -12.75 -12.10
C ALA A 2 23.91 -11.22 -12.31
N THR A 3 23.30 -10.69 -13.36
CA THR A 3 23.30 -9.23 -13.55
C THR A 3 22.33 -8.63 -12.53
N PRO A 4 22.74 -7.60 -11.75
CA PRO A 4 21.85 -6.95 -10.78
C PRO A 4 20.59 -6.42 -11.44
N THR A 5 19.46 -6.52 -10.73
CA THR A 5 18.18 -6.01 -11.21
C THR A 5 18.24 -4.47 -11.35
N PRO A 6 17.80 -3.89 -12.48
CA PRO A 6 17.82 -2.44 -12.64
C PRO A 6 17.04 -1.73 -11.52
N MET A 7 17.62 -0.68 -10.93
CA MET A 7 17.05 0.03 -9.77
C MET A 7 15.61 0.51 -10.01
N PHE A 8 15.29 0.98 -11.21
CA PHE A 8 13.90 1.38 -11.53
C PHE A 8 12.93 0.20 -11.44
N ASP A 9 13.36 -0.98 -11.88
CA ASP A 9 12.50 -2.17 -11.88
C ASP A 9 12.28 -2.68 -10.45
N LEU A 10 13.33 -2.64 -9.60
CA LEU A 10 13.19 -2.92 -8.16
C LEU A 10 12.22 -1.94 -7.49
N ILE A 11 12.41 -0.63 -7.68
CA ILE A 11 11.54 0.39 -7.11
C ILE A 11 10.11 0.18 -7.59
N LYS A 12 9.92 -0.01 -8.91
CA LYS A 12 8.59 -0.23 -9.49
C LYS A 12 7.92 -1.46 -8.89
N THR A 13 8.59 -2.59 -8.87
CA THR A 13 8.07 -3.84 -8.32
C THR A 13 7.68 -3.66 -6.86
N LEU A 14 8.61 -3.18 -6.04
CA LEU A 14 8.39 -3.06 -4.60
C LEU A 14 7.30 -2.01 -4.25
N THR A 15 7.23 -0.90 -4.97
CA THR A 15 6.20 0.12 -4.71
C THR A 15 4.80 -0.28 -5.20
N GLU A 16 4.69 -1.19 -6.17
CA GLU A 16 3.41 -1.68 -6.68
C GLU A 16 2.84 -2.87 -5.88
N ILE A 17 3.66 -3.57 -5.09
CA ILE A 17 3.16 -4.59 -4.15
C ILE A 17 2.43 -3.90 -3.01
N PRO A 18 1.13 -4.19 -2.77
CA PRO A 18 0.41 -3.62 -1.65
C PRO A 18 0.94 -4.21 -0.33
N GLY A 19 1.09 -3.35 0.68
CA GLY A 19 1.55 -3.73 2.01
C GLY A 19 1.18 -2.66 3.03
N PRO A 20 -0.11 -2.36 3.20
CA PRO A 20 -0.53 -1.41 4.21
C PRO A 20 -0.23 -1.95 5.61
N THR A 21 0.10 -1.05 6.55
CA THR A 21 0.48 -1.41 7.91
C THR A 21 -0.43 -2.47 8.52
N GLY A 22 0.17 -3.58 8.95
CA GLY A 22 -0.50 -4.75 9.53
C GLY A 22 -1.01 -5.77 8.50
N GLN A 23 -0.63 -5.63 7.22
CA GLN A 23 -0.88 -6.61 6.15
C GLN A 23 0.24 -6.52 5.09
N GLU A 24 1.49 -6.73 5.54
CA GLU A 24 2.70 -6.60 4.75
C GLU A 24 3.15 -7.93 4.11
N ASP A 25 2.38 -8.99 4.26
CA ASP A 25 2.77 -10.37 3.88
C ASP A 25 3.28 -10.45 2.44
N LEU A 26 2.58 -9.82 1.48
CA LEU A 26 2.95 -9.88 0.07
C LEU A 26 4.34 -9.30 -0.22
N VAL A 27 4.72 -8.22 0.45
CA VAL A 27 6.04 -7.64 0.27
C VAL A 27 7.11 -8.45 1.00
N HIS A 28 6.78 -9.01 2.17
CA HIS A 28 7.70 -9.86 2.92
C HIS A 28 7.98 -11.16 2.17
N GLU A 29 6.95 -11.79 1.61
CA GLU A 29 7.08 -12.97 0.75
C GLU A 29 7.95 -12.67 -0.47
N TRP A 30 7.67 -11.56 -1.18
CA TRP A 30 8.49 -11.16 -2.32
C TRP A 30 9.97 -10.97 -1.92
N CYS A 31 10.24 -10.28 -0.80
CA CYS A 31 11.60 -10.09 -0.32
C CYS A 31 12.27 -11.43 0.03
N ALA A 32 11.56 -12.32 0.71
CA ALA A 32 12.09 -13.62 1.08
C ALA A 32 12.46 -14.46 -0.16
N ASP A 33 11.56 -14.52 -1.14
CA ASP A 33 11.77 -15.24 -2.39
C ASP A 33 12.92 -14.65 -3.20
N HIS A 34 12.92 -13.33 -3.39
CA HIS A 34 13.93 -12.66 -4.19
C HIS A 34 15.33 -12.74 -3.54
N TRP A 35 15.40 -12.46 -2.22
CA TRP A 35 16.67 -12.47 -1.50
C TRP A 35 17.27 -13.86 -1.34
N SER A 36 16.45 -14.92 -1.35
CA SER A 36 16.93 -16.31 -1.31
C SER A 36 17.80 -16.66 -2.52
N SER A 37 17.68 -15.91 -3.63
CA SER A 37 18.46 -16.14 -4.85
C SER A 37 19.92 -15.74 -4.75
N PHE A 38 20.27 -14.85 -3.81
CA PHE A 38 21.64 -14.33 -3.66
C PHE A 38 22.18 -14.43 -2.23
N SER A 39 21.36 -14.81 -1.25
CA SER A 39 21.76 -14.93 0.15
C SER A 39 22.13 -16.37 0.53
N GLU A 40 22.97 -16.52 1.54
CA GLU A 40 23.29 -17.83 2.14
C GLU A 40 22.14 -18.35 3.00
N HIS A 41 21.38 -17.45 3.57
CA HIS A 41 20.24 -17.73 4.44
C HIS A 41 19.22 -16.60 4.37
N THR A 42 17.97 -16.96 4.18
CA THR A 42 16.84 -16.03 4.24
C THR A 42 15.75 -16.65 5.12
N GLU A 43 15.17 -15.85 6.00
CA GLU A 43 14.05 -16.26 6.84
C GLU A 43 13.04 -15.14 7.04
N ILE A 44 11.78 -15.52 7.20
CA ILE A 44 10.74 -14.64 7.76
C ILE A 44 10.63 -14.99 9.24
N THR A 45 10.95 -14.02 10.10
CA THR A 45 10.94 -14.23 11.54
C THR A 45 9.50 -14.37 12.06
N ARG A 46 9.34 -14.84 13.30
CA ARG A 46 8.02 -14.98 13.96
C ARG A 46 7.21 -13.67 14.02
N VAL A 47 7.87 -12.52 13.98
CA VAL A 47 7.20 -11.20 14.01
C VAL A 47 7.09 -10.56 12.62
N GLY A 48 7.36 -11.34 11.55
CA GLY A 48 7.19 -10.92 10.17
C GLY A 48 8.41 -10.23 9.54
N ASN A 49 9.51 -9.97 10.25
CA ASN A 49 10.69 -9.39 9.63
C ASN A 49 11.34 -10.39 8.65
N VAL A 50 11.74 -9.91 7.48
CA VAL A 50 12.55 -10.69 6.56
C VAL A 50 14.03 -10.39 6.83
N VAL A 51 14.82 -11.43 7.05
CA VAL A 51 16.25 -11.33 7.31
C VAL A 51 16.97 -12.17 6.27
N ALA A 52 17.91 -11.55 5.55
CA ALA A 52 18.79 -12.24 4.62
C ALA A 52 20.26 -12.03 5.03
N ARG A 53 21.04 -13.09 4.99
CA ARG A 53 22.47 -13.06 5.23
C ARG A 53 23.22 -13.30 3.93
N VAL A 54 23.93 -12.29 3.48
CA VAL A 54 24.85 -12.38 2.36
C VAL A 54 26.23 -12.71 2.92
N GLY A 55 26.91 -13.68 2.34
CA GLY A 55 28.22 -14.12 2.77
C GLY A 55 29.29 -13.05 2.66
N GLY A 56 30.42 -13.32 3.30
CA GLY A 56 31.59 -12.43 3.26
C GLY A 56 32.45 -12.60 4.52
N GLU A 57 33.64 -12.00 4.47
CA GLU A 57 34.58 -11.96 5.59
C GLU A 57 34.68 -10.53 6.13
N GLY A 58 34.79 -10.40 7.46
CA GLY A 58 34.95 -9.11 8.12
C GLY A 58 33.81 -8.75 9.07
N PRO A 59 33.73 -7.46 9.48
CA PRO A 59 32.65 -6.98 10.36
C PRO A 59 31.31 -7.09 9.67
N ALA A 60 30.27 -7.54 10.41
CA ALA A 60 28.91 -7.56 9.91
C ALA A 60 28.37 -6.12 9.75
N ILE A 61 27.78 -5.84 8.59
CA ILE A 61 27.05 -4.61 8.30
C ILE A 61 25.57 -4.98 8.19
N VAL A 62 24.71 -4.25 8.88
CA VAL A 62 23.25 -4.44 8.82
C VAL A 62 22.64 -3.29 8.06
N ILE A 63 21.88 -3.60 7.00
CA ILE A 63 21.09 -2.64 6.24
C ILE A 63 19.62 -2.88 6.60
N LEU A 64 18.90 -1.82 7.00
CA LEU A 64 17.51 -1.89 7.44
C LEU A 64 16.63 -1.02 6.56
N ALA A 65 15.45 -1.54 6.20
CA ALA A 65 14.37 -0.79 5.58
C ALA A 65 13.03 -1.38 6.05
N HIS A 66 11.98 -0.55 6.14
CA HIS A 66 10.65 -1.07 6.43
C HIS A 66 9.85 -1.33 5.15
N GLY A 67 8.99 -2.34 5.22
CA GLY A 67 8.19 -2.80 4.09
C GLY A 67 6.74 -2.29 4.08
N ASP A 68 6.25 -1.69 5.17
CA ASP A 68 4.88 -1.20 5.20
C ASP A 68 4.70 0.13 4.44
N GLU A 69 3.46 0.44 4.17
CA GLU A 69 3.02 1.70 3.56
C GLU A 69 1.79 2.26 4.27
N LEU A 70 1.54 3.56 4.08
CA LEU A 70 0.33 4.20 4.54
C LEU A 70 -0.88 3.57 3.84
N GLY A 71 -1.90 3.21 4.63
CA GLY A 71 -3.10 2.58 4.13
C GLY A 71 -4.36 3.06 4.84
N LEU A 72 -5.48 2.61 4.30
CA LEU A 72 -6.80 2.79 4.88
C LEU A 72 -7.34 1.44 5.34
N MET A 73 -8.38 1.48 6.15
CA MET A 73 -9.19 0.30 6.48
C MET A 73 -10.67 0.59 6.27
N ILE A 74 -11.42 -0.45 5.99
CA ILE A 74 -12.86 -0.37 5.87
C ILE A 74 -13.46 -0.22 7.27
N LYS A 75 -14.30 0.79 7.42
CA LYS A 75 -15.09 1.04 8.63
C LYS A 75 -16.44 0.35 8.55
N SER A 76 -17.10 0.44 7.41
CA SER A 76 -18.41 -0.19 7.14
C SER A 76 -18.69 -0.23 5.65
N VAL A 77 -19.62 -1.11 5.26
CA VAL A 77 -20.20 -1.19 3.91
C VAL A 77 -21.59 -0.57 3.92
N THR A 78 -21.87 0.30 2.97
CA THR A 78 -23.20 0.92 2.82
C THR A 78 -24.16 -0.01 2.05
N GLU A 79 -25.46 0.18 2.16
CA GLU A 79 -26.47 -0.65 1.48
C GLU A 79 -26.32 -0.65 -0.06
N ASN A 80 -25.80 0.45 -0.62
CA ASN A 80 -25.50 0.58 -2.05
C ASN A 80 -24.06 0.19 -2.44
N GLY A 81 -23.33 -0.52 -1.57
CA GLY A 81 -22.05 -1.13 -1.89
C GLY A 81 -20.82 -0.22 -1.76
N LEU A 82 -20.96 1.03 -1.32
CA LEU A 82 -19.82 1.90 -1.06
C LEU A 82 -19.16 1.53 0.27
N LEU A 83 -17.84 1.69 0.34
CA LEU A 83 -17.05 1.39 1.53
C LEU A 83 -16.68 2.68 2.24
N HIS A 84 -17.16 2.89 3.46
CA HIS A 84 -16.61 3.91 4.35
C HIS A 84 -15.21 3.52 4.81
N VAL A 85 -14.29 4.47 4.77
CA VAL A 85 -12.87 4.24 5.07
C VAL A 85 -12.40 5.01 6.29
N TRP A 86 -11.30 4.52 6.88
CA TRP A 86 -10.59 5.13 7.99
C TRP A 86 -9.08 4.95 7.83
N PRO A 87 -8.24 5.95 8.16
CA PRO A 87 -6.79 5.80 8.06
C PRO A 87 -6.25 4.82 9.09
N VAL A 88 -5.28 4.00 8.68
CA VAL A 88 -4.60 3.07 9.59
C VAL A 88 -3.60 3.81 10.46
N ALA A 89 -2.78 4.68 9.87
CA ALA A 89 -1.77 5.42 10.59
C ALA A 89 -2.37 6.53 11.46
N ARG A 90 -1.83 6.71 12.66
CA ARG A 90 -2.28 7.72 13.62
C ARG A 90 -2.22 9.14 13.04
N ASP A 91 -1.15 9.45 12.32
CA ASP A 91 -0.89 10.78 11.76
C ASP A 91 -1.88 11.16 10.65
N MET A 92 -2.50 10.16 10.01
CA MET A 92 -3.55 10.36 9.03
C MET A 92 -4.94 10.56 9.65
N ARG A 93 -5.10 10.41 10.95
CA ARG A 93 -6.40 10.59 11.66
C ARG A 93 -6.84 12.05 11.77
N GLY A 94 -5.96 12.98 11.38
CA GLY A 94 -6.32 14.37 11.20
C GLY A 94 -7.22 14.60 9.98
N ARG A 95 -7.21 15.83 9.47
CA ARG A 95 -8.00 16.18 8.29
C ARG A 95 -7.38 15.59 7.02
N PRO A 96 -8.13 14.83 6.19
CA PRO A 96 -7.60 14.19 4.99
C PRO A 96 -6.90 15.14 4.02
N SER A 97 -7.39 16.39 3.96
CA SER A 97 -6.98 17.39 2.98
C SER A 97 -5.59 18.01 3.20
N TYR A 98 -4.98 17.84 4.36
CA TYR A 98 -3.68 18.45 4.64
C TYR A 98 -2.49 17.50 4.42
N SER A 99 -2.67 16.24 4.73
CA SER A 99 -1.58 15.25 4.64
C SER A 99 -1.73 14.34 3.44
N TYR A 100 -2.91 14.33 2.82
CA TYR A 100 -3.24 13.32 1.85
C TYR A 100 -4.44 13.80 1.02
N SER A 101 -4.24 14.02 -0.26
CA SER A 101 -5.32 14.34 -1.19
C SER A 101 -5.57 13.18 -2.16
N PRO A 102 -6.22 12.10 -1.69
CA PRO A 102 -6.35 10.87 -2.46
C PRO A 102 -7.53 10.88 -3.43
N VAL A 103 -8.02 12.07 -3.80
CA VAL A 103 -9.18 12.21 -4.71
C VAL A 103 -8.93 11.47 -6.01
N ASN A 104 -9.87 10.61 -6.38
CA ASN A 104 -9.81 9.80 -7.59
C ASN A 104 -8.53 8.95 -7.72
N GLN A 105 -7.94 8.56 -6.59
CA GLN A 105 -6.81 7.63 -6.64
C GLN A 105 -7.31 6.20 -6.78
N PRO A 106 -6.68 5.40 -7.65
CA PRO A 106 -6.92 3.97 -7.67
C PRO A 106 -6.48 3.38 -6.32
N VAL A 107 -7.24 2.44 -5.84
CA VAL A 107 -6.94 1.69 -4.62
C VAL A 107 -7.04 0.20 -4.88
N ILE A 108 -6.43 -0.58 -3.99
CA ILE A 108 -6.59 -2.03 -3.94
C ILE A 108 -7.10 -2.40 -2.56
N VAL A 109 -8.22 -3.11 -2.52
CA VAL A 109 -8.83 -3.65 -1.30
C VAL A 109 -8.34 -5.06 -1.11
N LEU A 110 -7.72 -5.35 0.03
CA LEU A 110 -7.18 -6.67 0.36
C LEU A 110 -8.27 -7.53 1.02
N ALA A 111 -9.23 -7.96 0.20
CA ALA A 111 -10.34 -8.81 0.63
C ALA A 111 -9.89 -10.26 0.86
N ASP A 112 -10.63 -11.05 1.64
CA ASP A 112 -10.32 -12.46 1.91
C ASP A 112 -10.29 -13.30 0.63
N SER A 113 -11.10 -12.95 -0.38
CA SER A 113 -11.10 -13.61 -1.69
C SER A 113 -9.92 -13.22 -2.59
N GLY A 114 -9.08 -12.30 -2.15
CA GLY A 114 -7.95 -11.73 -2.88
C GLY A 114 -8.10 -10.23 -3.17
N PRO A 115 -7.07 -9.61 -3.74
CA PRO A 115 -7.06 -8.18 -4.02
C PRO A 115 -8.15 -7.77 -5.03
N ILE A 116 -8.84 -6.67 -4.77
CA ILE A 116 -9.89 -6.10 -5.62
C ILE A 116 -9.59 -4.65 -5.91
N ASP A 117 -9.59 -4.27 -7.18
CA ASP A 117 -9.41 -2.89 -7.61
C ASP A 117 -10.63 -2.03 -7.23
N GLY A 118 -10.35 -0.81 -6.81
CA GLY A 118 -11.36 0.18 -6.47
C GLY A 118 -10.89 1.59 -6.72
N GLN A 119 -11.78 2.52 -6.47
CA GLN A 119 -11.53 3.95 -6.62
C GLN A 119 -11.85 4.68 -5.33
N LEU A 120 -10.93 5.51 -4.85
CA LEU A 120 -11.22 6.40 -3.74
C LEU A 120 -11.99 7.62 -4.25
N VAL A 121 -13.19 7.81 -3.73
CA VAL A 121 -14.14 8.82 -4.18
C VAL A 121 -14.70 9.64 -3.02
N TYR A 122 -15.25 10.79 -3.34
CA TYR A 122 -16.07 11.59 -2.41
C TYR A 122 -17.26 12.21 -3.16
N ALA A 123 -18.25 12.67 -2.42
CA ALA A 123 -19.41 13.30 -3.02
C ALA A 123 -19.00 14.60 -3.74
N SER A 124 -19.34 14.72 -5.03
CA SER A 124 -19.07 15.90 -5.83
C SER A 124 -19.80 17.13 -5.25
N GLY A 125 -19.16 18.30 -5.30
CA GLY A 125 -19.75 19.57 -4.88
C GLY A 125 -21.05 19.95 -5.62
N HIS A 126 -21.31 19.35 -6.79
CA HIS A 126 -22.56 19.50 -7.51
C HIS A 126 -23.72 18.67 -6.95
N VAL A 127 -23.39 17.62 -6.18
CA VAL A 127 -24.39 16.71 -5.55
C VAL A 127 -24.66 17.13 -4.12
N ILE A 128 -23.72 17.76 -3.45
CA ILE A 128 -23.88 18.34 -2.12
C ILE A 128 -24.70 19.62 -2.29
N GLY A 129 -26.03 19.49 -2.19
CA GLY A 129 -26.96 20.55 -2.47
C GLY A 129 -26.75 21.80 -1.60
N GLY A 130 -26.80 22.97 -2.26
CA GLY A 130 -27.17 24.26 -1.67
C GLY A 130 -26.31 24.78 -0.54
N GLY A 131 -25.18 25.37 -0.84
CA GLY A 131 -24.61 26.45 -0.02
C GLY A 131 -23.75 26.08 1.19
N THR A 132 -23.56 24.80 1.47
CA THR A 132 -22.57 24.35 2.47
C THR A 132 -21.33 23.82 1.78
N GLN A 133 -20.55 24.74 1.23
CA GLN A 133 -19.17 24.42 0.90
C GLN A 133 -18.48 24.09 2.22
N LYS A 134 -18.20 22.78 2.46
CA LYS A 134 -17.41 22.39 3.61
C LYS A 134 -16.02 23.02 3.44
N ASP A 135 -15.58 23.78 4.41
CA ASP A 135 -14.23 24.36 4.43
C ASP A 135 -13.13 23.28 4.45
N HIS A 136 -13.53 22.05 4.78
CA HIS A 136 -12.63 20.89 4.81
C HIS A 136 -13.41 19.58 4.72
N PHE A 137 -12.76 18.57 4.16
CA PHE A 137 -13.28 17.19 4.15
C PHE A 137 -12.90 16.45 5.42
N GLU A 138 -13.80 15.58 5.88
CA GLU A 138 -13.54 14.61 6.93
C GLU A 138 -13.49 13.20 6.35
N TRP A 139 -12.93 12.24 7.10
CA TRP A 139 -12.86 10.84 6.66
C TRP A 139 -14.25 10.24 6.37
N ASN A 140 -15.31 10.73 7.00
CA ASN A 140 -16.67 10.28 6.72
C ASN A 140 -17.21 10.75 5.36
N ASP A 141 -16.53 11.66 4.69
CA ASP A 141 -16.91 12.14 3.35
C ASP A 141 -16.27 11.29 2.23
N TRP A 142 -15.38 10.36 2.61
CA TRP A 142 -14.63 9.52 1.70
C TRP A 142 -15.16 8.10 1.66
N PHE A 143 -15.17 7.56 0.44
CA PHE A 143 -15.62 6.20 0.16
C PHE A 143 -14.66 5.52 -0.79
N VAL A 144 -14.64 4.20 -0.76
CA VAL A 144 -14.11 3.40 -1.86
C VAL A 144 -15.28 2.80 -2.61
N ASP A 145 -15.25 2.98 -3.93
CA ASP A 145 -16.20 2.40 -4.88
C ASP A 145 -15.51 1.24 -5.61
N LEU A 146 -16.12 0.06 -5.58
CA LEU A 146 -15.68 -1.14 -6.28
C LEU A 146 -16.50 -1.40 -7.55
N GLY A 147 -17.44 -0.50 -7.90
CA GLY A 147 -18.34 -0.68 -9.03
C GLY A 147 -19.51 -1.65 -8.79
N TYR A 148 -19.73 -2.07 -7.55
CA TYR A 148 -20.87 -2.91 -7.15
C TYR A 148 -21.91 -2.08 -6.42
N THR A 149 -23.20 -2.43 -6.60
CA THR A 149 -24.33 -1.63 -6.13
C THR A 149 -25.10 -2.26 -4.97
N SER A 150 -24.58 -3.31 -4.36
CA SER A 150 -25.19 -3.91 -3.17
C SER A 150 -24.17 -4.32 -2.13
N LYS A 151 -24.55 -4.19 -0.89
CA LYS A 151 -23.77 -4.58 0.28
C LYS A 151 -23.44 -6.07 0.27
N GLU A 152 -24.45 -6.91 0.02
CA GLU A 152 -24.32 -8.36 0.01
C GLU A 152 -23.28 -8.80 -1.02
N LYS A 153 -23.28 -8.17 -2.20
CA LYS A 153 -22.31 -8.46 -3.24
C LYS A 153 -20.90 -8.11 -2.81
N VAL A 154 -20.70 -6.96 -2.20
CA VAL A 154 -19.41 -6.50 -1.70
C VAL A 154 -18.92 -7.40 -0.55
N GLU A 155 -19.78 -7.68 0.43
CA GLU A 155 -19.44 -8.55 1.56
C GLU A 155 -19.17 -10.01 1.10
N SER A 156 -19.75 -10.46 -0.02
CA SER A 156 -19.48 -11.80 -0.57
C SER A 156 -18.03 -12.04 -1.00
N PHE A 157 -17.24 -10.98 -1.15
CA PHE A 157 -15.79 -11.08 -1.38
C PHE A 157 -14.98 -11.23 -0.10
N GLY A 158 -15.60 -11.34 1.06
CA GLY A 158 -14.92 -11.35 2.35
C GLY A 158 -14.44 -9.96 2.76
N ILE A 159 -15.16 -8.92 2.32
CA ILE A 159 -14.92 -7.54 2.74
C ILE A 159 -15.71 -7.27 4.00
N HIS A 160 -15.00 -6.82 5.05
CA HIS A 160 -15.56 -6.55 6.37
C HIS A 160 -14.87 -5.35 7.05
N PRO A 161 -15.40 -4.81 8.15
CA PRO A 161 -14.70 -3.81 8.95
C PRO A 161 -13.29 -4.29 9.34
N GLY A 162 -12.28 -3.46 9.09
CA GLY A 162 -10.88 -3.79 9.32
C GLY A 162 -10.12 -4.28 8.08
N THR A 163 -10.80 -4.71 7.00
CA THR A 163 -10.15 -5.03 5.72
C THR A 163 -9.29 -3.85 5.27
N ARG A 164 -8.05 -4.14 4.89
CA ARG A 164 -7.05 -3.13 4.51
C ARG A 164 -7.21 -2.67 3.07
N ILE A 165 -6.81 -1.44 2.85
CA ILE A 165 -6.81 -0.79 1.53
C ILE A 165 -5.47 -0.09 1.36
N ALA A 166 -4.79 -0.36 0.26
CA ALA A 166 -3.63 0.39 -0.19
C ALA A 166 -4.01 1.35 -1.32
N LEU A 167 -3.37 2.51 -1.42
CA LEU A 167 -3.40 3.30 -2.64
C LEU A 167 -2.66 2.54 -3.73
N ASN A 168 -3.11 2.68 -4.98
CA ASN A 168 -2.54 1.92 -6.09
C ASN A 168 -2.23 2.77 -7.34
N PRO A 169 -1.68 3.99 -7.21
CA PRO A 169 -1.18 4.71 -8.37
C PRO A 169 0.06 3.97 -8.92
N PRO A 170 0.18 3.83 -10.26
CA PRO A 170 1.30 3.15 -10.88
C PRO A 170 2.60 3.94 -10.68
N THR A 171 3.70 3.23 -10.49
CA THR A 171 5.04 3.82 -10.44
C THR A 171 5.55 4.06 -11.85
N ARG A 172 6.07 5.27 -12.10
CA ARG A 172 6.50 5.73 -13.42
C ARG A 172 7.71 6.65 -13.38
N ARG A 173 8.39 6.77 -14.50
CA ARG A 173 9.40 7.81 -14.70
C ARG A 173 8.72 9.13 -15.03
N LEU A 174 9.23 10.22 -14.48
CA LEU A 174 8.85 11.58 -14.79
C LEU A 174 10.13 12.40 -15.00
N GLY A 175 10.55 12.56 -16.24
CA GLY A 175 11.88 13.11 -16.56
C GLY A 175 12.98 12.26 -15.91
N ASP A 176 13.81 12.90 -15.11
CA ASP A 176 14.94 12.26 -14.39
C ASP A 176 14.56 11.70 -13.02
N THR A 177 13.27 11.71 -12.68
CA THR A 177 12.75 11.26 -11.39
C THR A 177 11.84 10.06 -11.52
N ILE A 178 11.62 9.38 -10.39
CA ILE A 178 10.64 8.30 -10.25
C ILE A 178 9.52 8.79 -9.35
N VAL A 179 8.28 8.56 -9.77
CA VAL A 179 7.07 8.91 -9.03
C VAL A 179 6.26 7.64 -8.78
N GLY A 180 5.87 7.41 -7.54
CA GLY A 180 5.06 6.26 -7.12
C GLY A 180 4.61 6.41 -5.68
N LYS A 181 3.77 5.48 -5.23
CA LYS A 181 3.39 5.34 -3.83
C LYS A 181 4.53 4.72 -3.01
N ALA A 182 4.40 4.73 -1.70
CA ALA A 182 5.26 3.95 -0.79
C ALA A 182 6.79 4.16 -0.95
N MET A 183 7.23 5.29 -1.52
CA MET A 183 8.66 5.60 -1.65
C MET A 183 9.37 5.58 -0.29
N ASP A 184 8.69 5.99 0.75
CA ASP A 184 9.03 5.75 2.14
C ASP A 184 8.35 4.42 2.57
N ASN A 185 9.04 3.27 2.68
CA ASN A 185 10.48 3.20 2.52
C ASN A 185 10.90 2.13 1.46
N ARG A 186 10.06 1.91 0.42
CA ARG A 186 10.33 0.94 -0.64
C ARG A 186 11.55 1.33 -1.50
N ALA A 187 11.88 2.64 -1.55
CA ALA A 187 13.11 3.08 -2.21
C ALA A 187 14.35 2.57 -1.45
N ALA A 188 14.39 2.70 -0.11
CA ALA A 188 15.48 2.14 0.68
C ALA A 188 15.49 0.62 0.65
N LEU A 189 14.32 -0.04 0.62
CA LEU A 189 14.22 -1.49 0.46
C LEU A 189 14.80 -1.95 -0.88
N SER A 190 14.56 -1.19 -1.97
CA SER A 190 15.17 -1.44 -3.28
C SER A 190 16.69 -1.30 -3.25
N ILE A 191 17.21 -0.28 -2.53
CA ILE A 191 18.66 -0.10 -2.34
C ILE A 191 19.24 -1.27 -1.56
N ALA A 192 18.60 -1.68 -0.45
CA ALA A 192 19.05 -2.81 0.35
C ALA A 192 19.11 -4.10 -0.48
N THR A 193 18.11 -4.35 -1.32
CA THR A 193 18.05 -5.48 -2.25
C THR A 193 19.20 -5.42 -3.25
N SER A 194 19.40 -4.28 -3.91
CA SER A 194 20.46 -4.11 -4.92
C SER A 194 21.87 -4.21 -4.34
N VAL A 195 22.06 -3.86 -3.07
CA VAL A 195 23.35 -4.04 -2.38
C VAL A 195 23.62 -5.52 -2.08
N GLY A 196 22.56 -6.31 -1.87
CA GLY A 196 22.66 -7.75 -1.64
C GLY A 196 22.96 -8.56 -2.90
N GLU A 197 22.43 -8.14 -4.07
CA GLU A 197 22.67 -8.76 -5.38
C GLU A 197 24.13 -8.63 -5.82
#